data_531d5a4e37d610ebdffd6e7223a16610
#
_entry.id   531d5a4e37d610ebdffd6e7223a16610
#
_cell.length_a   1.000
_cell.length_b   1.000
_cell.length_c   1.000
_cell.angle_alpha   90.00
_cell.angle_beta   90.00
_cell.angle_gamma   90.00
#
_symmetry.space_group_name_H-M   'P 1'
#
loop_
_entity.id
_entity.type
_entity.pdbx_description
1 polymer ?
#
loop_
_entity_poly.entity_id
_entity_poly.type
_entity_poly.pdbx_seq_one_letter_code
_entity_poly.pdbx_strand_id
1 'polypeptide(L)'
;MSTTLDRSPNSFLRLLPKAELHLHLEGAIEPATLLELRRQHGDRVTQAEVEQLYLYNDFPGFLLAFKNITEHLRTPEDYELITYRLMQRLKEENVLHAEVYVSVGVCLWRKQDFAAIFEGLDRGRARGARDFGISLLWIFDAVRQLGKESAQKVFELAVRYHDREVVGIGIGGDEQKAPPELFRDAYAWSADHGMRLTAHAGETGPPESVWGALNLRAERIGHGLTAFHDPDLVEELAQRQVPVEICLTSNLRTGLCPNLNDHPAKNYFDHGVMITLNSDDPAMFGTTLAREYQIAQQVFAFTDEHLRELARNSFEASFLPAEKKLEFLNLFDAAAAR
;
A
#
# COMPACT_ATOMS: atom_id res chain seq x y z
N MET A 1 10.95 -16.38 23.84
CA MET A 1 12.35 -16.35 23.31
C MET A 1 12.37 -15.23 22.28
N SER A 2 13.15 -14.19 22.47
CA SER A 2 13.32 -13.13 21.49
C SER A 2 14.11 -13.71 20.31
N THR A 3 13.43 -14.10 19.25
CA THR A 3 14.08 -14.43 17.98
C THR A 3 14.64 -13.12 17.42
N THR A 4 15.97 -12.97 17.52
CA THR A 4 16.67 -11.91 16.80
C THR A 4 16.50 -12.20 15.31
N LEU A 5 15.57 -11.49 14.67
CA LEU A 5 15.38 -11.53 13.22
C LEU A 5 16.71 -11.18 12.54
N ASP A 6 17.12 -11.97 11.55
CA ASP A 6 18.26 -11.64 10.71
C ASP A 6 18.09 -10.24 10.10
N ARG A 7 19.15 -9.45 10.08
CA ARG A 7 19.04 -8.03 9.69
C ARG A 7 18.82 -7.80 8.19
N SER A 8 19.12 -8.79 7.34
CA SER A 8 19.00 -8.60 5.89
C SER A 8 18.31 -9.79 5.23
N PRO A 9 17.37 -9.54 4.29
CA PRO A 9 16.77 -10.61 3.49
C PRO A 9 17.83 -11.40 2.73
N ASN A 10 17.64 -12.72 2.65
CA ASN A 10 18.52 -13.60 1.88
C ASN A 10 18.40 -13.34 0.35
N SER A 11 19.32 -13.93 -0.43
CA SER A 11 19.35 -13.73 -1.89
C SER A 11 18.07 -14.24 -2.57
N PHE A 12 17.48 -15.33 -2.10
CA PHE A 12 16.20 -15.85 -2.63
C PHE A 12 15.11 -14.79 -2.55
N LEU A 13 14.88 -14.19 -1.36
CA LEU A 13 13.84 -13.19 -1.16
C LEU A 13 14.05 -11.90 -1.97
N ARG A 14 15.30 -11.53 -2.19
CA ARG A 14 15.63 -10.36 -3.03
C ARG A 14 15.41 -10.63 -4.51
N LEU A 15 15.70 -11.84 -4.98
CA LEU A 15 15.59 -12.21 -6.38
C LEU A 15 14.20 -12.70 -6.78
N LEU A 16 13.37 -13.09 -5.82
CA LEU A 16 11.99 -13.50 -6.07
C LEU A 16 11.21 -12.35 -6.73
N PRO A 17 10.69 -12.53 -7.95
CA PRO A 17 9.84 -11.51 -8.57
C PRO A 17 8.57 -11.31 -7.77
N LYS A 18 8.15 -10.06 -7.60
CA LYS A 18 6.99 -9.69 -6.79
C LYS A 18 6.18 -8.59 -7.46
N ALA A 19 4.90 -8.50 -7.16
CA ALA A 19 4.16 -7.27 -7.25
C ALA A 19 3.92 -6.70 -5.84
N GLU A 20 3.69 -5.41 -5.72
CA GLU A 20 3.32 -4.75 -4.48
C GLU A 20 2.03 -3.98 -4.67
N LEU A 21 0.99 -4.31 -3.89
CA LEU A 21 -0.37 -3.87 -4.14
C LEU A 21 -0.90 -2.92 -3.06
N HIS A 22 -0.18 -2.79 -1.93
CA HIS A 22 -0.52 -1.89 -0.84
C HIS A 22 0.71 -1.09 -0.42
N LEU A 23 0.89 0.03 -1.08
CA LEU A 23 2.07 0.88 -0.96
C LEU A 23 1.66 2.34 -1.12
N HIS A 24 1.89 3.16 -0.09
CA HIS A 24 1.62 4.59 -0.12
C HIS A 24 2.83 5.37 -0.62
N LEU A 25 2.63 6.18 -1.66
CA LEU A 25 3.68 6.99 -2.26
C LEU A 25 4.36 7.88 -1.23
N GLU A 26 3.55 8.56 -0.43
CA GLU A 26 4.03 9.53 0.55
C GLU A 26 4.75 8.86 1.73
N GLY A 27 4.32 7.66 2.11
CA GLY A 27 4.96 6.87 3.16
C GLY A 27 6.26 6.18 2.73
N ALA A 28 6.54 6.21 1.43
CA ALA A 28 7.79 5.72 0.86
C ALA A 28 8.90 6.81 0.80
N ILE A 29 8.62 8.03 1.23
CA ILE A 29 9.62 9.12 1.25
C ILE A 29 10.66 8.84 2.32
N GLU A 30 11.87 8.51 1.90
CA GLU A 30 12.99 8.30 2.81
C GLU A 30 13.46 9.61 3.44
N PRO A 31 14.01 9.61 4.69
CA PRO A 31 14.53 10.81 5.34
C PRO A 31 15.53 11.60 4.48
N ALA A 32 16.36 10.91 3.70
CA ALA A 32 17.32 11.56 2.80
C ALA A 32 16.61 12.33 1.67
N THR A 33 15.55 11.75 1.10
CA THR A 33 14.73 12.40 0.06
C THR A 33 13.96 13.59 0.65
N LEU A 34 13.40 13.47 1.85
CA LEU A 34 12.74 14.59 2.52
C LEU A 34 13.71 15.72 2.84
N LEU A 35 14.94 15.39 3.25
CA LEU A 35 16.00 16.38 3.48
C LEU A 35 16.35 17.13 2.18
N GLU A 36 16.46 16.41 1.06
CA GLU A 36 16.69 16.99 -0.27
C GLU A 36 15.57 17.97 -0.64
N LEU A 37 14.31 17.53 -0.56
CA LEU A 37 13.13 18.36 -0.85
C LEU A 37 13.09 19.64 0.00
N ARG A 38 13.26 19.52 1.30
CA ARG A 38 13.25 20.67 2.22
C ARG A 38 14.34 21.68 1.88
N ARG A 39 15.55 21.21 1.53
CA ARG A 39 16.66 22.07 1.12
C ARG A 39 16.41 22.75 -0.22
N GLN A 40 15.79 22.06 -1.18
CA GLN A 40 15.37 22.66 -2.45
C GLN A 40 14.36 23.79 -2.25
N HIS A 41 13.50 23.67 -1.23
CA HIS A 41 12.56 24.73 -0.82
C HIS A 41 13.19 25.84 0.02
N GLY A 42 14.50 25.80 0.27
CA GLY A 42 15.23 26.80 1.03
C GLY A 42 15.18 26.62 2.55
N ASP A 43 14.66 25.50 3.04
CA ASP A 43 14.64 25.22 4.48
C ASP A 43 16.07 24.94 4.98
N ARG A 44 16.41 25.56 6.12
CA ARG A 44 17.64 25.24 6.83
C ARG A 44 17.36 24.12 7.83
N VAL A 45 17.56 22.89 7.39
CA VAL A 45 17.22 21.70 8.17
C VAL A 45 18.40 20.72 8.16
N THR A 46 18.62 20.08 9.31
CA THR A 46 19.61 19.02 9.50
C THR A 46 18.99 17.64 9.25
N GLN A 47 19.82 16.63 9.01
CA GLN A 47 19.41 15.26 8.91
C GLN A 47 18.67 14.78 10.17
N ALA A 48 19.21 15.10 11.36
CA ALA A 48 18.61 14.70 12.63
C ALA A 48 17.20 15.27 12.83
N GLU A 49 16.97 16.54 12.43
CA GLU A 49 15.61 17.13 12.50
C GLU A 49 14.64 16.46 11.54
N VAL A 50 15.09 16.01 10.38
CA VAL A 50 14.23 15.23 9.45
C VAL A 50 13.94 13.86 10.02
N GLU A 51 14.94 13.14 10.55
CA GLU A 51 14.76 11.81 11.14
C GLU A 51 13.79 11.82 12.33
N GLN A 52 13.73 12.92 13.10
CA GLN A 52 12.74 13.05 14.18
C GLN A 52 11.28 13.00 13.69
N LEU A 53 10.99 13.40 12.46
CA LEU A 53 9.63 13.34 11.89
C LEU A 53 9.14 11.91 11.70
N TYR A 54 10.04 10.93 11.64
CA TYR A 54 9.73 9.50 11.47
C TYR A 54 9.59 8.75 12.80
N LEU A 55 9.68 9.46 13.94
CA LEU A 55 9.54 8.85 15.26
C LEU A 55 8.11 9.00 15.78
N TYR A 56 7.47 7.90 16.07
CA TYR A 56 6.12 7.78 16.66
C TYR A 56 6.01 6.46 17.41
N ASN A 57 4.97 6.31 18.25
CA ASN A 57 4.83 5.14 19.11
C ASN A 57 3.49 4.39 18.92
N ASP A 58 2.53 4.99 18.23
CA ASP A 58 1.18 4.45 18.04
C ASP A 58 0.56 4.93 16.72
N PHE A 59 -0.61 4.43 16.39
CA PHE A 59 -1.33 4.79 15.16
C PHE A 59 -1.66 6.29 15.06
N PRO A 60 -2.19 6.98 16.09
CA PRO A 60 -2.37 8.43 16.02
C PRO A 60 -1.08 9.21 15.80
N GLY A 61 0.01 8.78 16.42
CA GLY A 61 1.34 9.35 16.22
C GLY A 61 1.85 9.13 14.79
N PHE A 62 1.59 7.96 14.20
CA PHE A 62 1.88 7.69 12.80
C PHE A 62 1.12 8.65 11.86
N LEU A 63 -0.18 8.82 12.05
CA LEU A 63 -0.97 9.75 11.23
C LEU A 63 -0.47 11.20 11.34
N LEU A 64 -0.02 11.62 12.53
CA LEU A 64 0.59 12.94 12.72
C LEU A 64 1.94 13.04 12.01
N ALA A 65 2.79 12.03 12.09
CA ALA A 65 4.07 11.98 11.39
C ALA A 65 3.86 12.01 9.86
N PHE A 66 2.93 11.22 9.33
CA PHE A 66 2.55 11.24 7.93
C PHE A 66 2.09 12.63 7.47
N LYS A 67 1.23 13.28 8.25
CA LYS A 67 0.79 14.66 7.97
C LYS A 67 1.98 15.62 7.92
N ASN A 68 2.89 15.53 8.88
CA ASN A 68 4.05 16.43 8.98
C ASN A 68 5.06 16.22 7.83
N ILE A 69 5.27 14.96 7.41
CA ILE A 69 6.14 14.64 6.28
C ILE A 69 5.53 15.15 4.98
N THR A 70 4.26 14.85 4.74
CA THR A 70 3.58 15.18 3.49
C THR A 70 3.33 16.68 3.31
N GLU A 71 3.37 17.51 4.37
CA GLU A 71 3.24 18.98 4.22
C GLU A 71 4.41 19.63 3.49
N HIS A 72 5.52 18.91 3.34
CA HIS A 72 6.67 19.34 2.57
C HIS A 72 6.57 19.07 1.06
N LEU A 73 5.55 18.35 0.62
CA LEU A 73 5.23 18.14 -0.80
C LEU A 73 4.41 19.34 -1.30
N ARG A 74 5.02 20.23 -2.08
CA ARG A 74 4.46 21.54 -2.46
C ARG A 74 4.28 21.71 -3.95
N THR A 75 5.14 21.08 -4.75
CA THR A 75 5.25 21.32 -6.20
C THR A 75 5.12 20.02 -7.00
N PRO A 76 4.76 20.09 -8.29
CA PRO A 76 4.80 18.93 -9.18
C PRO A 76 6.16 18.23 -9.22
N GLU A 77 7.25 18.98 -9.09
CA GLU A 77 8.62 18.48 -9.10
C GLU A 77 8.92 17.62 -7.86
N ASP A 78 8.31 17.94 -6.72
CA ASP A 78 8.41 17.13 -5.51
C ASP A 78 7.79 15.75 -5.73
N TYR A 79 6.59 15.71 -6.33
CA TYR A 79 5.89 14.47 -6.65
C TYR A 79 6.59 13.66 -7.75
N GLU A 80 7.20 14.33 -8.74
CA GLU A 80 8.06 13.67 -9.73
C GLU A 80 9.25 12.99 -9.05
N LEU A 81 9.93 13.68 -8.14
CA LEU A 81 11.10 13.16 -7.43
C LEU A 81 10.75 11.94 -6.58
N ILE A 82 9.71 12.02 -5.73
CA ILE A 82 9.35 10.92 -4.83
C ILE A 82 8.87 9.69 -5.61
N THR A 83 8.12 9.90 -6.70
CA THR A 83 7.68 8.81 -7.58
C THR A 83 8.88 8.11 -8.22
N TYR A 84 9.82 8.86 -8.77
CA TYR A 84 11.02 8.29 -9.38
C TYR A 84 11.88 7.53 -8.36
N ARG A 85 12.06 8.08 -7.14
CA ARG A 85 12.80 7.42 -6.06
C ARG A 85 12.12 6.13 -5.59
N LEU A 86 10.79 6.13 -5.48
CA LEU A 86 10.04 4.93 -5.17
C LEU A 86 10.30 3.84 -6.22
N MET A 87 10.18 4.16 -7.52
CA MET A 87 10.40 3.18 -8.59
C MET A 87 11.84 2.66 -8.61
N GLN A 88 12.84 3.48 -8.30
CA GLN A 88 14.21 3.04 -8.11
C GLN A 88 14.31 1.98 -7.01
N ARG A 89 13.68 2.21 -5.86
CA ARG A 89 13.65 1.28 -4.73
C ARG A 89 12.93 -0.03 -5.07
N LEU A 90 11.79 0.04 -5.73
CA LEU A 90 11.07 -1.14 -6.20
C LEU A 90 11.94 -2.03 -7.10
N LYS A 91 12.78 -1.40 -7.96
CA LYS A 91 13.76 -2.13 -8.78
C LYS A 91 14.78 -2.89 -7.95
N GLU A 92 15.30 -2.27 -6.89
CA GLU A 92 16.29 -2.88 -6.01
C GLU A 92 15.73 -4.11 -5.27
N GLU A 93 14.39 -4.19 -5.10
CA GLU A 93 13.68 -5.28 -4.47
C GLU A 93 13.08 -6.32 -5.44
N ASN A 94 13.41 -6.20 -6.72
CA ASN A 94 12.89 -7.04 -7.81
C ASN A 94 11.35 -7.05 -7.89
N VAL A 95 10.74 -5.89 -7.62
CA VAL A 95 9.32 -5.64 -7.87
C VAL A 95 9.13 -5.35 -9.35
N LEU A 96 8.27 -6.11 -10.02
CA LEU A 96 8.00 -5.96 -11.45
C LEU A 96 6.78 -5.08 -11.71
N HIS A 97 5.85 -5.03 -10.77
CA HIS A 97 4.62 -4.27 -10.82
C HIS A 97 4.25 -3.71 -9.44
N ALA A 98 3.77 -2.48 -9.40
CA ALA A 98 3.24 -1.88 -8.18
C ALA A 98 1.92 -1.16 -8.43
N GLU A 99 1.02 -1.23 -7.45
CA GLU A 99 -0.19 -0.43 -7.38
C GLU A 99 -0.07 0.50 -6.18
N VAL A 100 0.06 1.80 -6.46
CA VAL A 100 0.53 2.78 -5.49
C VAL A 100 -0.59 3.72 -5.11
N TYR A 101 -0.89 3.79 -3.84
CA TYR A 101 -1.83 4.73 -3.27
C TYR A 101 -1.24 6.15 -3.27
N VAL A 102 -2.04 7.10 -3.74
CA VAL A 102 -1.73 8.53 -3.69
C VAL A 102 -2.78 9.22 -2.83
N SER A 103 -2.37 9.96 -1.83
CA SER A 103 -3.23 10.65 -0.87
C SER A 103 -3.89 11.90 -1.47
N VAL A 104 -4.69 11.71 -2.54
CA VAL A 104 -5.40 12.79 -3.25
C VAL A 104 -6.29 13.59 -2.30
N GLY A 105 -6.92 12.92 -1.33
CA GLY A 105 -7.71 13.57 -0.30
C GLY A 105 -6.93 14.62 0.49
N VAL A 106 -5.65 14.37 0.77
CA VAL A 106 -4.75 15.32 1.46
C VAL A 106 -4.41 16.50 0.55
N CYS A 107 -4.14 16.26 -0.74
CA CYS A 107 -3.87 17.32 -1.71
C CYS A 107 -5.07 18.30 -1.81
N LEU A 108 -6.27 17.77 -1.93
CA LEU A 108 -7.51 18.56 -2.00
C LEU A 108 -7.76 19.33 -0.70
N TRP A 109 -7.56 18.70 0.46
CA TRP A 109 -7.70 19.35 1.76
C TRP A 109 -6.75 20.53 1.92
N ARG A 110 -5.52 20.40 1.40
CA ARG A 110 -4.52 21.48 1.37
C ARG A 110 -4.74 22.51 0.27
N LYS A 111 -5.78 22.34 -0.55
CA LYS A 111 -6.10 23.20 -1.69
C LYS A 111 -4.95 23.30 -2.70
N GLN A 112 -4.21 22.24 -2.88
CA GLN A 112 -3.17 22.15 -3.90
C GLN A 112 -3.82 21.99 -5.29
N ASP A 113 -3.13 22.44 -6.32
CA ASP A 113 -3.54 22.19 -7.72
C ASP A 113 -3.20 20.73 -8.07
N PHE A 114 -4.19 19.84 -7.86
CA PHE A 114 -4.00 18.43 -8.11
C PHE A 114 -3.70 18.11 -9.58
N ALA A 115 -4.19 18.91 -10.54
CA ALA A 115 -3.87 18.68 -11.94
C ALA A 115 -2.38 18.88 -12.21
N ALA A 116 -1.79 19.93 -11.64
CA ALA A 116 -0.34 20.15 -11.73
C ALA A 116 0.46 19.07 -11.00
N ILE A 117 0.02 18.65 -9.80
CA ILE A 117 0.64 17.55 -9.04
C ILE A 117 0.62 16.26 -9.86
N PHE A 118 -0.51 15.92 -10.48
CA PHE A 118 -0.63 14.69 -11.27
C PHE A 118 0.32 14.68 -12.48
N GLU A 119 0.58 15.82 -13.11
CA GLU A 119 1.62 15.90 -14.14
C GLU A 119 3.02 15.55 -13.58
N GLY A 120 3.32 15.94 -12.34
CA GLY A 120 4.56 15.52 -11.67
C GLY A 120 4.62 14.02 -11.42
N LEU A 121 3.54 13.45 -10.85
CA LEU A 121 3.40 12.01 -10.63
C LEU A 121 3.63 11.21 -11.94
N ASP A 122 2.97 11.62 -13.01
CA ASP A 122 3.04 10.92 -14.30
C ASP A 122 4.42 11.05 -14.95
N ARG A 123 5.08 12.22 -14.85
CA ARG A 123 6.48 12.36 -15.30
C ARG A 123 7.43 11.43 -14.53
N GLY A 124 7.29 11.36 -13.19
CA GLY A 124 8.07 10.48 -12.34
C GLY A 124 7.87 9.00 -12.70
N ARG A 125 6.60 8.60 -12.88
CA ARG A 125 6.21 7.25 -13.31
C ARG A 125 6.79 6.89 -14.69
N ALA A 126 6.57 7.74 -15.69
CA ALA A 126 7.05 7.50 -17.05
C ALA A 126 8.57 7.39 -17.13
N ARG A 127 9.28 8.24 -16.36
CA ARG A 127 10.73 8.17 -16.24
C ARG A 127 11.19 6.89 -15.56
N GLY A 128 10.56 6.53 -14.41
CA GLY A 128 10.89 5.30 -13.69
C GLY A 128 10.58 4.04 -14.50
N ALA A 129 9.46 3.99 -15.22
CA ALA A 129 9.12 2.87 -16.11
C ALA A 129 10.19 2.67 -17.19
N ARG A 130 10.66 3.76 -17.81
CA ARG A 130 11.72 3.70 -18.84
C ARG A 130 13.06 3.26 -18.26
N ASP A 131 13.46 3.81 -17.10
CA ASP A 131 14.80 3.63 -16.55
C ASP A 131 14.93 2.29 -15.78
N PHE A 132 13.85 1.78 -15.20
CA PHE A 132 13.84 0.59 -14.34
C PHE A 132 13.02 -0.58 -14.87
N GLY A 133 12.15 -0.35 -15.87
CA GLY A 133 11.31 -1.39 -16.47
C GLY A 133 10.17 -1.87 -15.56
N ILE A 134 9.72 -1.03 -14.61
CA ILE A 134 8.65 -1.36 -13.66
C ILE A 134 7.33 -0.84 -14.17
N SER A 135 6.29 -1.68 -14.11
CA SER A 135 4.89 -1.28 -14.28
C SER A 135 4.36 -0.65 -12.99
N LEU A 136 3.72 0.51 -13.09
CA LEU A 136 3.09 1.18 -11.95
C LEU A 136 1.72 1.69 -12.33
N LEU A 137 0.72 1.34 -11.54
CA LEU A 137 -0.64 1.85 -11.60
C LEU A 137 -0.95 2.67 -10.33
N TRP A 138 -1.82 3.66 -10.48
CA TRP A 138 -2.22 4.53 -9.38
C TRP A 138 -3.56 4.09 -8.79
N ILE A 139 -3.67 4.14 -7.45
CA ILE A 139 -4.91 4.08 -6.71
C ILE A 139 -5.09 5.43 -6.02
N PHE A 140 -6.19 6.13 -6.31
CA PHE A 140 -6.46 7.40 -5.66
C PHE A 140 -7.13 7.18 -4.31
N ASP A 141 -6.45 7.61 -3.26
CA ASP A 141 -6.87 7.34 -1.89
C ASP A 141 -7.59 8.54 -1.25
N ALA A 142 -8.76 8.24 -0.70
CA ALA A 142 -9.54 9.18 0.08
C ALA A 142 -9.24 9.00 1.58
N VAL A 143 -9.37 10.08 2.33
CA VAL A 143 -9.17 10.08 3.78
C VAL A 143 -10.52 10.10 4.48
N ARG A 144 -10.83 9.05 5.25
CA ARG A 144 -12.14 8.86 5.93
C ARG A 144 -12.58 10.07 6.74
N GLN A 145 -11.65 10.66 7.50
CA GLN A 145 -11.93 11.78 8.39
C GLN A 145 -12.32 13.07 7.66
N LEU A 146 -12.03 13.16 6.36
CA LEU A 146 -12.44 14.30 5.53
C LEU A 146 -13.87 14.19 4.99
N GLY A 147 -14.54 13.06 5.25
CA GLY A 147 -15.95 12.82 4.97
C GLY A 147 -16.26 12.41 3.54
N LYS A 148 -17.53 12.03 3.32
CA LYS A 148 -18.01 11.45 2.07
C LYS A 148 -17.95 12.38 0.87
N GLU A 149 -18.16 13.69 1.06
CA GLU A 149 -18.08 14.69 -0.01
C GLU A 149 -16.63 14.86 -0.51
N SER A 150 -15.65 14.72 0.39
CA SER A 150 -14.23 14.72 0.01
C SER A 150 -13.87 13.44 -0.74
N ALA A 151 -14.33 12.27 -0.27
CA ALA A 151 -14.11 11.00 -0.95
C ALA A 151 -14.71 11.00 -2.35
N GLN A 152 -15.93 11.52 -2.54
CA GLN A 152 -16.57 11.64 -3.85
C GLN A 152 -15.70 12.44 -4.83
N LYS A 153 -15.13 13.56 -4.39
CA LYS A 153 -14.24 14.39 -5.24
C LYS A 153 -12.96 13.65 -5.63
N VAL A 154 -12.37 12.89 -4.71
CA VAL A 154 -11.20 12.05 -5.00
C VAL A 154 -11.55 11.02 -6.08
N PHE A 155 -12.68 10.36 -5.95
CA PHE A 155 -13.12 9.32 -6.86
C PHE A 155 -13.50 9.87 -8.25
N GLU A 156 -14.08 11.07 -8.30
CA GLU A 156 -14.31 11.79 -9.57
C GLU A 156 -13.00 12.12 -10.29
N LEU A 157 -11.95 12.46 -9.55
CA LEU A 157 -10.62 12.63 -10.13
C LEU A 157 -10.05 11.28 -10.62
N ALA A 158 -10.22 10.19 -9.89
CA ALA A 158 -9.76 8.87 -10.34
C ALA A 158 -10.39 8.51 -11.70
N VAL A 159 -11.70 8.67 -11.84
CA VAL A 159 -12.40 8.46 -13.12
C VAL A 159 -11.86 9.37 -14.21
N ARG A 160 -11.62 10.65 -13.91
CA ARG A 160 -11.07 11.61 -14.87
C ARG A 160 -9.69 11.23 -15.41
N TYR A 161 -8.86 10.59 -14.58
CA TYR A 161 -7.49 10.20 -14.94
C TYR A 161 -7.34 8.70 -15.25
N HIS A 162 -8.46 7.99 -15.45
CA HIS A 162 -8.47 6.54 -15.67
C HIS A 162 -7.60 6.11 -16.88
N ASP A 163 -7.56 6.89 -17.94
CA ASP A 163 -6.73 6.66 -19.14
C ASP A 163 -5.24 6.97 -18.93
N ARG A 164 -4.86 7.42 -17.73
CA ARG A 164 -3.49 7.79 -17.35
C ARG A 164 -2.96 6.91 -16.21
N GLU A 165 -3.16 5.61 -16.31
CA GLU A 165 -2.71 4.59 -15.36
C GLU A 165 -3.34 4.70 -13.95
N VAL A 166 -4.44 5.43 -13.80
CA VAL A 166 -5.23 5.42 -12.57
C VAL A 166 -6.25 4.30 -12.67
N VAL A 167 -6.04 3.22 -11.91
CA VAL A 167 -6.82 1.98 -12.07
C VAL A 167 -7.96 1.87 -11.05
N GLY A 168 -7.82 2.48 -9.89
CA GLY A 168 -8.74 2.25 -8.80
C GLY A 168 -8.81 3.37 -7.78
N ILE A 169 -9.68 3.15 -6.83
CA ILE A 169 -9.90 4.00 -5.67
C ILE A 169 -9.66 3.23 -4.38
N GLY A 170 -9.22 3.94 -3.36
CA GLY A 170 -9.07 3.45 -2.00
C GLY A 170 -9.61 4.41 -0.96
N ILE A 171 -9.72 3.96 0.26
CA ILE A 171 -10.03 4.77 1.42
C ILE A 171 -9.24 4.29 2.63
N GLY A 172 -8.51 5.19 3.26
CA GLY A 172 -7.72 4.93 4.46
C GLY A 172 -8.01 5.90 5.59
N GLY A 173 -7.27 5.77 6.69
CA GLY A 173 -7.37 6.60 7.88
C GLY A 173 -8.20 5.96 9.00
N ASP A 174 -8.71 6.78 9.91
CA ASP A 174 -9.35 6.32 11.16
C ASP A 174 -10.73 5.70 10.92
N GLU A 175 -10.79 4.37 10.89
CA GLU A 175 -12.02 3.60 10.65
C GLU A 175 -13.10 3.83 11.71
N GLN A 176 -12.70 4.10 12.96
CA GLN A 176 -13.66 4.31 14.06
C GLN A 176 -14.46 5.61 13.88
N LYS A 177 -13.89 6.60 13.18
CA LYS A 177 -14.55 7.88 12.93
C LYS A 177 -15.50 7.88 11.73
N ALA A 178 -15.24 7.01 10.75
CA ALA A 178 -16.00 6.99 9.52
C ALA A 178 -16.12 5.56 8.97
N PRO A 179 -17.19 4.85 9.33
CA PRO A 179 -17.41 3.47 8.90
C PRO A 179 -17.70 3.39 7.39
N PRO A 180 -17.47 2.23 6.75
CA PRO A 180 -17.57 2.04 5.31
C PRO A 180 -18.90 2.47 4.69
N GLU A 181 -20.00 2.29 5.40
CA GLU A 181 -21.37 2.58 4.92
C GLU A 181 -21.57 4.04 4.50
N LEU A 182 -20.81 4.96 5.08
CA LEU A 182 -20.85 6.38 4.71
C LEU A 182 -20.41 6.63 3.27
N PHE A 183 -19.65 5.72 2.67
CA PHE A 183 -19.04 5.86 1.36
C PHE A 183 -19.72 5.02 0.29
N ARG A 184 -20.84 4.36 0.61
CA ARG A 184 -21.56 3.43 -0.28
C ARG A 184 -21.87 4.02 -1.65
N ASP A 185 -22.44 5.22 -1.67
CA ASP A 185 -22.85 5.85 -2.93
C ASP A 185 -21.65 6.21 -3.80
N ALA A 186 -20.56 6.69 -3.17
CA ALA A 186 -19.32 7.04 -3.86
C ALA A 186 -18.63 5.80 -4.46
N TYR A 187 -18.60 4.68 -3.73
CA TYR A 187 -18.06 3.41 -4.22
C TYR A 187 -18.91 2.84 -5.36
N ALA A 188 -20.23 2.82 -5.21
CA ALA A 188 -21.14 2.37 -6.26
C ALA A 188 -20.96 3.20 -7.54
N TRP A 189 -20.92 4.53 -7.40
CA TRP A 189 -20.67 5.43 -8.52
C TRP A 189 -19.33 5.14 -9.21
N SER A 190 -18.26 4.93 -8.44
CA SER A 190 -16.93 4.63 -8.98
C SER A 190 -16.89 3.31 -9.75
N ALA A 191 -17.54 2.27 -9.21
CA ALA A 191 -17.66 0.98 -9.88
C ALA A 191 -18.42 1.09 -11.22
N ASP A 192 -19.49 1.88 -11.25
CA ASP A 192 -20.28 2.12 -12.46
C ASP A 192 -19.50 2.91 -13.53
N HIS A 193 -18.40 3.59 -13.13
CA HIS A 193 -17.47 4.27 -14.01
C HIS A 193 -16.18 3.48 -14.29
N GLY A 194 -16.15 2.19 -13.98
CA GLY A 194 -15.08 1.28 -14.35
C GLY A 194 -13.86 1.28 -13.43
N MET A 195 -13.93 1.96 -12.27
CA MET A 195 -12.83 1.95 -11.30
C MET A 195 -12.79 0.63 -10.53
N ARG A 196 -11.57 0.14 -10.25
CA ARG A 196 -11.34 -0.95 -9.31
C ARG A 196 -11.42 -0.42 -7.87
N LEU A 197 -11.86 -1.26 -6.95
CA LEU A 197 -12.25 -0.85 -5.61
C LEU A 197 -11.38 -1.54 -4.55
N THR A 198 -10.70 -0.75 -3.72
CA THR A 198 -10.02 -1.25 -2.52
C THR A 198 -10.50 -0.48 -1.28
N ALA A 199 -10.27 -1.03 -0.10
CA ALA A 199 -10.52 -0.32 1.15
C ALA A 199 -9.60 -0.83 2.25
N HIS A 200 -8.99 0.08 3.02
CA HIS A 200 -8.46 -0.29 4.32
C HIS A 200 -9.64 -0.67 5.21
N ALA A 201 -9.65 -1.86 5.76
CA ALA A 201 -10.71 -2.32 6.64
C ALA A 201 -10.20 -3.37 7.62
N GLY A 202 -10.68 -3.31 8.86
CA GLY A 202 -10.22 -4.17 9.92
C GLY A 202 -8.76 -3.91 10.34
N GLU A 203 -8.24 -2.72 10.08
CA GLU A 203 -6.94 -2.27 10.61
C GLU A 203 -7.11 -1.77 12.05
N THR A 204 -7.90 -0.71 12.24
CA THR A 204 -8.27 -0.14 13.55
C THR A 204 -9.72 -0.40 13.92
N GLY A 205 -10.53 -0.80 12.96
CA GLY A 205 -11.94 -1.14 13.11
C GLY A 205 -12.15 -2.62 13.44
N PRO A 206 -13.38 -2.97 13.89
CA PRO A 206 -13.75 -4.35 14.16
C PRO A 206 -14.01 -5.15 12.87
N PRO A 207 -14.24 -6.49 12.93
CA PRO A 207 -14.57 -7.32 11.76
C PRO A 207 -15.71 -6.77 10.91
N GLU A 208 -16.68 -6.09 11.50
CA GLU A 208 -17.80 -5.46 10.80
C GLU A 208 -17.33 -4.39 9.80
N SER A 209 -16.17 -3.77 10.02
CA SER A 209 -15.57 -2.85 9.04
C SER A 209 -15.18 -3.59 7.75
N VAL A 210 -14.69 -4.83 7.86
CA VAL A 210 -14.36 -5.66 6.69
C VAL A 210 -15.64 -6.12 5.97
N TRP A 211 -16.67 -6.55 6.71
CA TRP A 211 -17.98 -6.81 6.12
C TRP A 211 -18.54 -5.57 5.40
N GLY A 212 -18.38 -4.39 6.01
CA GLY A 212 -18.75 -3.12 5.40
C GLY A 212 -18.01 -2.88 4.09
N ALA A 213 -16.70 -3.11 4.03
CA ALA A 213 -15.89 -2.98 2.82
C ALA A 213 -16.30 -3.98 1.72
N LEU A 214 -16.59 -5.23 2.09
CA LEU A 214 -17.15 -6.22 1.15
C LEU A 214 -18.51 -5.79 0.59
N ASN A 215 -19.36 -5.16 1.41
CA ASN A 215 -20.65 -4.58 0.98
C ASN A 215 -20.48 -3.33 0.10
N LEU A 216 -19.34 -2.65 0.14
CA LEU A 216 -18.94 -1.61 -0.81
C LEU A 216 -18.44 -2.21 -2.14
N ARG A 217 -18.39 -3.53 -2.27
CA ARG A 217 -17.84 -4.26 -3.41
C ARG A 217 -16.32 -4.09 -3.53
N ALA A 218 -15.63 -3.84 -2.42
CA ALA A 218 -14.18 -3.83 -2.41
C ALA A 218 -13.65 -5.19 -2.93
N GLU A 219 -12.74 -5.13 -3.88
CA GLU A 219 -12.17 -6.29 -4.55
C GLU A 219 -10.90 -6.78 -3.83
N ARG A 220 -10.32 -5.93 -2.99
CA ARG A 220 -9.21 -6.24 -2.07
C ARG A 220 -9.41 -5.50 -0.77
N ILE A 221 -8.94 -6.10 0.31
CA ILE A 221 -9.02 -5.56 1.66
C ILE A 221 -7.61 -5.22 2.15
N GLY A 222 -7.36 -3.94 2.41
CA GLY A 222 -6.13 -3.51 3.09
C GLY A 222 -6.14 -3.93 4.56
N HIS A 223 -5.06 -4.51 5.04
CA HIS A 223 -4.79 -5.05 6.37
C HIS A 223 -5.65 -6.23 6.79
N GLY A 224 -6.97 -6.07 6.94
CA GLY A 224 -7.87 -7.12 7.40
C GLY A 224 -7.49 -7.71 8.77
N LEU A 225 -6.73 -6.99 9.60
CA LEU A 225 -6.13 -7.51 10.83
C LEU A 225 -7.16 -8.10 11.80
N THR A 226 -8.34 -7.48 11.92
CA THR A 226 -9.37 -7.91 12.86
C THR A 226 -10.36 -8.92 12.30
N ALA A 227 -10.36 -9.18 10.99
CA ALA A 227 -11.29 -10.14 10.36
C ALA A 227 -11.14 -11.56 10.93
N PHE A 228 -9.96 -11.89 11.44
CA PHE A 228 -9.68 -13.16 12.11
C PHE A 228 -10.57 -13.46 13.33
N HIS A 229 -11.13 -12.43 13.95
CA HIS A 229 -12.03 -12.58 15.12
C HIS A 229 -13.45 -13.00 14.73
N ASP A 230 -13.77 -13.07 13.44
CA ASP A 230 -15.03 -13.53 12.89
C ASP A 230 -14.79 -14.72 11.92
N PRO A 231 -15.04 -15.97 12.36
CA PRO A 231 -14.82 -17.15 11.53
C PRO A 231 -15.64 -17.16 10.24
N ASP A 232 -16.86 -16.63 10.26
CA ASP A 232 -17.74 -16.58 9.09
C ASP A 232 -17.14 -15.60 8.05
N LEU A 233 -16.51 -14.52 8.50
CA LEU A 233 -15.81 -13.58 7.65
C LEU A 233 -14.56 -14.20 7.01
N VAL A 234 -13.78 -14.97 7.77
CA VAL A 234 -12.62 -15.69 7.23
C VAL A 234 -13.06 -16.68 6.16
N GLU A 235 -14.15 -17.42 6.41
CA GLU A 235 -14.74 -18.35 5.42
C GLU A 235 -15.21 -17.61 4.15
N GLU A 236 -15.89 -16.48 4.29
CA GLU A 236 -16.35 -15.64 3.17
C GLU A 236 -15.17 -15.12 2.32
N LEU A 237 -14.10 -14.61 2.96
CA LEU A 237 -12.89 -14.17 2.27
C LEU A 237 -12.23 -15.31 1.50
N ALA A 238 -12.15 -16.50 2.10
CA ALA A 238 -11.58 -17.69 1.47
C ALA A 238 -12.46 -18.21 0.31
N GLN A 239 -13.77 -18.31 0.49
CA GLN A 239 -14.68 -18.80 -0.56
C GLN A 239 -14.73 -17.87 -1.78
N ARG A 240 -14.77 -16.54 -1.54
CA ARG A 240 -14.79 -15.55 -2.61
C ARG A 240 -13.42 -15.23 -3.17
N GLN A 241 -12.34 -15.74 -2.56
CA GLN A 241 -10.96 -15.42 -2.92
C GLN A 241 -10.71 -13.90 -2.97
N VAL A 242 -11.25 -13.18 -1.99
CA VAL A 242 -10.98 -11.74 -1.84
C VAL A 242 -9.59 -11.57 -1.24
N PRO A 243 -8.64 -10.94 -1.94
CA PRO A 243 -7.29 -10.79 -1.42
C PRO A 243 -7.24 -9.88 -0.19
N VAL A 244 -6.49 -10.31 0.82
CA VAL A 244 -6.15 -9.50 1.99
C VAL A 244 -4.69 -9.04 1.87
N GLU A 245 -4.49 -7.73 1.89
CA GLU A 245 -3.19 -7.08 1.71
C GLU A 245 -2.50 -6.93 3.07
N ILE A 246 -1.67 -7.91 3.43
CA ILE A 246 -1.00 -8.00 4.73
C ILE A 246 0.20 -7.06 4.80
N CYS A 247 0.27 -6.26 5.86
CA CYS A 247 1.33 -5.29 6.15
C CYS A 247 1.90 -5.53 7.55
N LEU A 248 2.79 -6.53 7.69
CA LEU A 248 3.25 -7.04 8.99
C LEU A 248 3.95 -5.98 9.85
N THR A 249 4.92 -5.27 9.25
CA THR A 249 5.69 -4.25 9.96
C THR A 249 4.83 -3.04 10.29
N SER A 250 3.91 -2.65 9.41
CA SER A 250 2.93 -1.58 9.68
C SER A 250 2.13 -1.88 10.93
N ASN A 251 1.48 -3.04 11.00
CA ASN A 251 0.64 -3.43 12.14
C ASN A 251 1.44 -3.54 13.45
N LEU A 252 2.72 -3.93 13.38
CA LEU A 252 3.61 -3.91 14.53
C LEU A 252 3.97 -2.50 14.97
N ARG A 253 4.37 -1.64 14.01
CA ARG A 253 4.90 -0.28 14.28
C ARG A 253 3.83 0.69 14.72
N THR A 254 2.60 0.51 14.26
CA THR A 254 1.42 1.29 14.71
C THR A 254 0.88 0.80 16.05
N GLY A 255 1.40 -0.32 16.57
CA GLY A 255 0.96 -0.91 17.84
C GLY A 255 -0.38 -1.67 17.74
N LEU A 256 -0.95 -1.82 16.54
CA LEU A 256 -2.21 -2.55 16.33
C LEU A 256 -2.04 -4.06 16.48
N CYS A 257 -0.84 -4.57 16.18
CA CYS A 257 -0.42 -5.94 16.49
C CYS A 257 0.93 -5.90 17.23
N PRO A 258 0.95 -5.73 18.56
CA PRO A 258 2.18 -5.52 19.33
C PRO A 258 3.14 -6.72 19.31
N ASN A 259 2.65 -7.91 18.99
CA ASN A 259 3.44 -9.11 18.87
C ASN A 259 3.11 -9.82 17.56
N LEU A 260 4.08 -9.90 16.66
CA LEU A 260 3.90 -10.53 15.35
C LEU A 260 3.48 -12.02 15.43
N ASN A 261 3.78 -12.73 16.50
CA ASN A 261 3.31 -14.11 16.64
C ASN A 261 1.78 -14.21 16.77
N ASP A 262 1.12 -13.12 17.14
CA ASP A 262 -0.34 -13.04 17.25
C ASP A 262 -1.00 -12.52 15.95
N HIS A 263 -0.20 -12.17 14.93
CA HIS A 263 -0.71 -11.66 13.66
C HIS A 263 -1.39 -12.77 12.85
N PRO A 264 -2.60 -12.54 12.27
CA PRO A 264 -3.41 -13.58 11.64
C PRO A 264 -2.90 -14.07 10.27
N ALA A 265 -1.82 -13.53 9.73
CA ALA A 265 -1.33 -13.84 8.37
C ALA A 265 -1.21 -15.34 8.08
N LYS A 266 -0.60 -16.10 9.02
CA LYS A 266 -0.46 -17.56 8.85
C LYS A 266 -1.81 -18.26 8.94
N ASN A 267 -2.69 -17.79 9.80
CA ASN A 267 -4.02 -18.35 9.96
C ASN A 267 -4.84 -18.14 8.68
N TYR A 268 -4.83 -16.94 8.09
CA TYR A 268 -5.49 -16.69 6.80
C TYR A 268 -4.98 -17.63 5.71
N PHE A 269 -3.67 -17.75 5.58
CA PHE A 269 -3.06 -18.65 4.60
C PHE A 269 -3.53 -20.09 4.79
N ASP A 270 -3.50 -20.61 6.05
CA ASP A 270 -3.91 -21.97 6.36
C ASP A 270 -5.41 -22.24 6.14
N HIS A 271 -6.26 -21.20 6.20
CA HIS A 271 -7.68 -21.27 5.88
C HIS A 271 -7.99 -21.02 4.39
N GLY A 272 -6.96 -20.89 3.54
CA GLY A 272 -7.13 -20.69 2.11
C GLY A 272 -7.56 -19.30 1.69
N VAL A 273 -7.45 -18.29 2.57
CA VAL A 273 -7.64 -16.89 2.19
C VAL A 273 -6.47 -16.47 1.31
N MET A 274 -6.77 -15.86 0.16
CA MET A 274 -5.73 -15.26 -0.67
C MET A 274 -5.10 -14.08 0.07
N ILE A 275 -3.82 -14.16 0.40
CA ILE A 275 -3.10 -13.05 1.01
C ILE A 275 -1.93 -12.60 0.14
N THR A 276 -1.59 -11.33 0.22
CA THR A 276 -0.38 -10.72 -0.36
C THR A 276 0.41 -10.03 0.74
N LEU A 277 1.72 -9.94 0.58
CA LEU A 277 2.59 -9.19 1.49
C LEU A 277 2.93 -7.83 0.88
N ASN A 278 2.89 -6.79 1.70
CA ASN A 278 3.07 -5.41 1.27
C ASN A 278 3.80 -4.61 2.36
N SER A 279 4.44 -3.51 1.98
CA SER A 279 5.22 -2.69 2.91
C SER A 279 4.49 -1.46 3.46
N ASP A 280 3.34 -1.10 2.84
CA ASP A 280 2.47 0.01 3.25
C ASP A 280 3.16 1.39 3.16
N ASP A 281 3.72 1.89 4.24
CA ASP A 281 4.52 3.12 4.31
C ASP A 281 5.99 2.79 4.64
N PRO A 282 6.75 2.20 3.70
CA PRO A 282 8.00 1.51 3.99
C PRO A 282 9.08 2.38 4.63
N ALA A 283 9.17 3.66 4.27
CA ALA A 283 10.16 4.56 4.87
C ALA A 283 9.77 4.96 6.30
N MET A 284 8.47 5.10 6.56
CA MET A 284 7.96 5.44 7.89
C MET A 284 8.05 4.27 8.86
N PHE A 285 7.83 3.06 8.36
CA PHE A 285 7.91 1.84 9.19
C PHE A 285 9.31 1.25 9.27
N GLY A 286 10.25 1.71 8.43
CA GLY A 286 11.62 1.21 8.39
C GLY A 286 11.69 -0.22 7.85
N THR A 287 10.89 -0.54 6.84
CA THR A 287 10.80 -1.85 6.22
C THR A 287 11.01 -1.80 4.72
N THR A 288 11.00 -2.96 4.08
CA THR A 288 11.00 -3.17 2.64
C THR A 288 10.12 -4.38 2.31
N LEU A 289 9.67 -4.51 1.08
CA LEU A 289 8.88 -5.68 0.70
C LEU A 289 9.63 -6.99 0.94
N ALA A 290 10.91 -7.06 0.61
CA ALA A 290 11.74 -8.24 0.89
C ALA A 290 11.84 -8.52 2.40
N ARG A 291 11.78 -7.48 3.25
CA ARG A 291 11.75 -7.63 4.70
C ARG A 291 10.43 -8.22 5.19
N GLU A 292 9.30 -7.84 4.61
CA GLU A 292 7.98 -8.43 4.91
C GLU A 292 7.99 -9.94 4.62
N TYR A 293 8.53 -10.35 3.46
CA TYR A 293 8.72 -11.77 3.13
C TYR A 293 9.66 -12.49 4.11
N GLN A 294 10.73 -11.82 4.56
CA GLN A 294 11.63 -12.39 5.55
C GLN A 294 10.95 -12.60 6.91
N ILE A 295 10.11 -11.64 7.34
CA ILE A 295 9.31 -11.76 8.57
C ILE A 295 8.35 -12.95 8.43
N ALA A 296 7.68 -13.10 7.31
CA ALA A 296 6.81 -14.24 7.04
C ALA A 296 7.56 -15.58 7.17
N GLN A 297 8.77 -15.66 6.63
CA GLN A 297 9.62 -16.86 6.76
C GLN A 297 10.04 -17.12 8.20
N GLN A 298 10.53 -16.12 8.91
CA GLN A 298 11.18 -16.31 10.22
C GLN A 298 10.19 -16.38 11.39
N VAL A 299 9.08 -15.64 11.32
CA VAL A 299 8.09 -15.57 12.41
C VAL A 299 7.00 -16.62 12.23
N PHE A 300 6.49 -16.77 10.99
CA PHE A 300 5.35 -17.64 10.71
C PHE A 300 5.75 -18.98 10.08
N ALA A 301 7.06 -19.23 9.93
CA ALA A 301 7.60 -20.45 9.34
C ALA A 301 7.07 -20.74 7.92
N PHE A 302 6.77 -19.69 7.14
CA PHE A 302 6.49 -19.88 5.74
C PHE A 302 7.70 -20.48 5.02
N THR A 303 7.48 -21.57 4.28
CA THR A 303 8.51 -22.19 3.45
C THR A 303 8.80 -21.36 2.20
N ASP A 304 9.89 -21.63 1.52
CA ASP A 304 10.21 -20.98 0.24
C ASP A 304 9.09 -21.19 -0.80
N GLU A 305 8.38 -22.33 -0.75
CA GLU A 305 7.25 -22.64 -1.61
C GLU A 305 6.05 -21.74 -1.27
N HIS A 306 5.71 -21.60 0.01
CA HIS A 306 4.67 -20.67 0.46
C HIS A 306 5.01 -19.23 0.06
N LEU A 307 6.28 -18.81 0.18
CA LEU A 307 6.68 -17.47 -0.23
C LEU A 307 6.59 -17.24 -1.74
N ARG A 308 6.84 -18.28 -2.56
CA ARG A 308 6.57 -18.24 -3.99
C ARG A 308 5.07 -18.10 -4.27
N GLU A 309 4.24 -18.83 -3.54
CA GLU A 309 2.77 -18.71 -3.66
C GLU A 309 2.31 -17.30 -3.31
N LEU A 310 2.77 -16.71 -2.19
CA LEU A 310 2.44 -15.33 -1.84
C LEU A 310 2.89 -14.32 -2.89
N ALA A 311 4.07 -14.52 -3.48
CA ALA A 311 4.56 -13.67 -4.54
C ALA A 311 3.75 -13.84 -5.84
N ARG A 312 3.31 -15.06 -6.16
CA ARG A 312 2.39 -15.32 -7.28
C ARG A 312 1.04 -14.65 -7.05
N ASN A 313 0.49 -14.79 -5.84
CA ASN A 313 -0.77 -14.15 -5.44
C ASN A 313 -0.74 -12.63 -5.65
N SER A 314 0.42 -11.98 -5.45
CA SER A 314 0.53 -10.53 -5.67
C SER A 314 0.28 -10.14 -7.13
N PHE A 315 0.66 -10.97 -8.11
CA PHE A 315 0.31 -10.75 -9.51
C PHE A 315 -1.15 -11.10 -9.80
N GLU A 316 -1.65 -12.19 -9.25
CA GLU A 316 -3.04 -12.63 -9.47
C GLU A 316 -4.06 -11.65 -8.87
N ALA A 317 -3.77 -11.09 -7.71
CA ALA A 317 -4.61 -10.09 -7.05
C ALA A 317 -4.51 -8.68 -7.67
N SER A 318 -3.52 -8.42 -8.54
CA SER A 318 -3.32 -7.09 -9.13
C SER A 318 -4.50 -6.67 -10.02
N PHE A 319 -4.64 -5.37 -10.23
CA PHE A 319 -5.63 -4.79 -11.15
C PHE A 319 -5.11 -4.67 -12.60
N LEU A 320 -4.00 -5.30 -12.89
CA LEU A 320 -3.48 -5.38 -14.26
C LEU A 320 -4.52 -5.96 -15.23
N PRO A 321 -4.55 -5.49 -16.48
CA PRO A 321 -5.29 -6.17 -17.55
C PRO A 321 -4.83 -7.63 -17.69
N ALA A 322 -5.75 -8.53 -18.04
CA ALA A 322 -5.52 -9.98 -18.07
C ALA A 322 -4.29 -10.40 -18.89
N GLU A 323 -4.05 -9.73 -20.02
CA GLU A 323 -2.88 -10.00 -20.88
C GLU A 323 -1.56 -9.63 -20.17
N LYS A 324 -1.53 -8.48 -19.50
CA LYS A 324 -0.37 -8.03 -18.73
C LYS A 324 -0.12 -8.90 -17.50
N LYS A 325 -1.19 -9.29 -16.82
CA LYS A 325 -1.11 -10.23 -15.70
C LYS A 325 -0.48 -11.55 -16.13
N LEU A 326 -0.92 -12.11 -17.25
CA LEU A 326 -0.36 -13.34 -17.80
C LEU A 326 1.13 -13.17 -18.19
N GLU A 327 1.51 -12.03 -18.75
CA GLU A 327 2.91 -11.72 -19.05
C GLU A 327 3.79 -11.79 -17.78
N PHE A 328 3.36 -11.13 -16.69
CA PHE A 328 4.10 -11.14 -15.43
C PHE A 328 4.11 -12.52 -14.75
N LEU A 329 3.02 -13.27 -14.80
CA LEU A 329 2.98 -14.64 -14.30
C LEU A 329 3.94 -15.56 -15.06
N ASN A 330 4.05 -15.42 -16.37
CA ASN A 330 5.03 -16.17 -17.18
C ASN A 330 6.47 -15.78 -16.81
N LEU A 331 6.76 -14.51 -16.56
CA LEU A 331 8.07 -14.06 -16.09
C LEU A 331 8.38 -14.62 -14.69
N PHE A 332 7.38 -14.64 -13.80
CA PHE A 332 7.50 -15.24 -12.48
C PHE A 332 7.82 -16.74 -12.57
N ASP A 333 7.05 -17.51 -13.34
CA ASP A 333 7.23 -18.96 -13.50
C ASP A 333 8.60 -19.29 -14.10
N ALA A 334 9.07 -18.51 -15.09
CA ALA A 334 10.40 -18.66 -15.67
C ALA A 334 11.55 -18.36 -14.69
N ALA A 335 11.35 -17.43 -13.75
CA ALA A 335 12.32 -17.13 -12.71
C ALA A 335 12.32 -18.19 -11.58
N ALA A 336 11.15 -18.72 -11.22
CA ALA A 336 10.98 -19.75 -10.20
C ALA A 336 11.54 -21.13 -10.60
N ALA A 337 11.68 -21.37 -11.92
CA ALA A 337 12.26 -22.62 -12.48
C ALA A 337 13.79 -22.66 -12.48
N ARG A 338 14.47 -21.56 -12.14
CA ARG A 338 15.95 -21.43 -12.05
C ARG A 338 16.43 -21.59 -10.63
#